data_8fdd04366a55f1e8c651971b75707376
#
_entry.id   8fdd04366a55f1e8c651971b75707376
#
_cell.length_a   1.000
_cell.length_b   1.000
_cell.length_c   1.000
_cell.angle_alpha   90.00
_cell.angle_beta   90.00
_cell.angle_gamma   90.00
#
_symmetry.space_group_name_H-M   'P 1'
#
loop_
_entity.id
_entity.type
_entity.pdbx_description
1 polymer ?
#
loop_
_entity_poly.entity_id
_entity_poly.type
_entity_poly.pdbx_seq_one_letter_code
_entity_poly.pdbx_strand_id
1 'polypeptide(L)'
;MIDIATRYIGGKMYIRVNNGVTECNIRLVGTAHVSDDSVKEVENAIIETDPEIVAIELDKDRFVAMFQNKKNNVDLKSVIKQ
;
A
#
# COMPACT_ATOMS: atom_id res chain seq x y z
N MET A 1 9.13 -21.51 -12.53
CA MET A 1 8.57 -21.77 -11.19
C MET A 1 8.54 -20.47 -10.39
N ILE A 2 7.50 -20.27 -9.61
CA ILE A 2 7.35 -19.05 -8.80
C ILE A 2 7.68 -19.37 -7.35
N ASP A 3 8.61 -18.61 -6.79
CA ASP A 3 8.96 -18.69 -5.37
C ASP A 3 8.38 -17.50 -4.65
N ILE A 4 7.72 -17.76 -3.51
CA ILE A 4 7.16 -16.72 -2.67
C ILE A 4 7.70 -16.90 -1.26
N ALA A 5 8.28 -15.85 -0.71
CA ALA A 5 8.79 -15.85 0.65
C ALA A 5 8.15 -14.71 1.43
N THR A 6 7.65 -15.01 2.62
CA THR A 6 7.03 -14.04 3.50
C THR A 6 7.85 -13.94 4.78
N ARG A 7 8.10 -12.71 5.22
CA ARG A 7 8.86 -12.44 6.43
C ARG A 7 8.14 -11.42 7.30
N TYR A 8 8.19 -11.66 8.60
CA TYR A 8 7.74 -10.69 9.61
C TYR A 8 8.95 -10.20 10.37
N ILE A 9 9.22 -8.91 10.31
CA ILE A 9 10.34 -8.29 10.99
C ILE A 9 9.84 -7.04 11.70
N GLY A 10 9.89 -7.03 13.03
CA GLY A 10 9.44 -5.88 13.81
C GLY A 10 7.99 -5.50 13.58
N GLY A 11 7.12 -6.48 13.41
CA GLY A 11 5.70 -6.24 13.14
C GLY A 11 5.39 -5.84 11.71
N LYS A 12 6.38 -5.90 10.83
CA LYS A 12 6.23 -5.51 9.42
C LYS A 12 6.24 -6.74 8.53
N MET A 13 5.35 -6.78 7.55
CA MET A 13 5.26 -7.90 6.63
C MET A 13 5.93 -7.55 5.30
N TYR A 14 6.85 -8.41 4.90
CA TYR A 14 7.57 -8.30 3.63
C TYR A 14 7.33 -9.56 2.83
N ILE A 15 7.00 -9.40 1.55
CA ILE A 15 6.75 -10.51 0.64
C ILE A 15 7.68 -10.35 -0.56
N ARG A 16 8.40 -11.42 -0.87
CA ARG A 16 9.25 -11.46 -2.06
C ARG A 16 8.71 -12.51 -3.02
N VAL A 17 8.51 -12.09 -4.26
CA VAL A 17 8.04 -12.98 -5.32
C VAL A 17 9.11 -13.04 -6.40
N ASN A 18 9.49 -14.25 -6.78
CA ASN A 18 10.55 -14.47 -7.77
C ASN A 18 10.12 -15.58 -8.72
N ASN A 19 10.20 -15.33 -10.02
CA ASN A 19 9.85 -16.32 -11.04
C ASN A 19 11.07 -16.86 -11.79
N GLY A 20 12.28 -16.58 -11.30
CA GLY A 20 13.52 -17.00 -11.95
C GLY A 20 14.06 -15.99 -12.95
N VAL A 21 13.26 -15.00 -13.35
CA VAL A 21 13.66 -13.94 -14.29
C VAL A 21 13.60 -12.58 -13.61
N THR A 22 12.49 -12.29 -12.97
CA THR A 22 12.29 -11.03 -12.25
C THR A 22 11.94 -11.29 -10.80
N GLU A 23 12.23 -10.30 -9.97
CA GLU A 23 11.89 -10.36 -8.56
C GLU A 23 11.07 -9.12 -8.18
N CYS A 24 10.03 -9.33 -7.40
CA CYS A 24 9.19 -8.25 -6.89
C CYS A 24 9.18 -8.31 -5.37
N ASN A 25 9.40 -7.17 -4.74
CA ASN A 25 9.38 -7.04 -3.28
C ASN A 25 8.16 -6.22 -2.89
N ILE A 26 7.36 -6.76 -1.98
CA ILE A 26 6.10 -6.15 -1.56
C ILE A 26 6.16 -5.87 -0.07
N ARG A 27 5.81 -4.66 0.34
CA ARG A 27 5.58 -4.30 1.72
C ARG A 27 4.08 -4.23 1.95
N LEU A 28 3.57 -5.09 2.81
CA LEU A 28 2.14 -5.13 3.11
C LEU A 28 1.87 -4.38 4.41
N VAL A 29 0.93 -3.46 4.37
CA VAL A 29 0.54 -2.65 5.54
C VAL A 29 -0.94 -2.84 5.79
N GLY A 30 -1.28 -3.36 6.98
CA GLY A 30 -2.67 -3.44 7.41
C GLY A 30 -3.06 -2.13 8.08
N THR A 31 -4.18 -1.56 7.67
CA THR A 31 -4.62 -0.28 8.20
C THR A 31 -5.97 -0.39 8.90
N ALA A 32 -6.14 0.39 9.96
CA ALA A 32 -7.45 0.61 10.57
C ALA A 32 -8.04 1.87 9.93
N HIS A 33 -9.25 1.77 9.45
CA HIS A 33 -9.90 2.89 8.78
C HIS A 33 -10.04 4.09 9.71
N VAL A 34 -9.91 5.28 9.17
CA VAL A 34 -10.04 6.58 9.84
C VAL A 34 -9.06 6.79 11.02
N SER A 35 -7.96 6.09 11.04
CA SER A 35 -6.96 6.21 12.10
C SER A 35 -5.76 7.04 11.63
N ASP A 36 -5.37 8.03 12.44
CA ASP A 36 -4.17 8.81 12.15
C ASP A 36 -2.91 7.98 12.26
N ASP A 37 -2.90 6.98 13.14
CA ASP A 37 -1.77 6.07 13.28
C ASP A 37 -1.59 5.24 12.02
N SER A 38 -2.67 4.81 11.38
CA SER A 38 -2.61 4.09 10.12
C SER A 38 -2.05 4.97 9.00
N VAL A 39 -2.42 6.24 8.97
CA VAL A 39 -1.89 7.18 8.00
C VAL A 39 -0.37 7.31 8.14
N LYS A 40 0.10 7.48 9.37
CA LYS A 40 1.53 7.58 9.64
C LYS A 40 2.28 6.30 9.26
N GLU A 41 1.69 5.16 9.57
CA GLU A 41 2.29 3.87 9.25
C GLU A 41 2.47 3.70 7.74
N VAL A 42 1.46 4.06 6.96
CA VAL A 42 1.54 3.99 5.51
C VAL A 42 2.56 4.99 4.97
N GLU A 43 2.55 6.23 5.46
CA GLU A 43 3.52 7.24 5.05
C GLU A 43 4.96 6.78 5.31
N ASN A 44 5.21 6.23 6.50
CA ASN A 44 6.53 5.72 6.85
C ASN A 44 6.93 4.56 5.97
N ALA A 45 6.01 3.64 5.67
CA ALA A 45 6.28 2.51 4.80
C ALA A 45 6.67 2.98 3.40
N ILE A 46 5.99 3.98 2.86
CA ILE A 46 6.29 4.53 1.56
C ILE A 46 7.68 5.18 1.54
N ILE A 47 7.99 5.94 2.58
CA ILE A 47 9.30 6.58 2.69
C ILE A 47 10.42 5.54 2.80
N GLU A 48 10.22 4.51 3.63
CA GLU A 48 11.22 3.47 3.83
C GLU A 48 11.48 2.64 2.58
N THR A 49 10.44 2.30 1.85
CA THR A 49 10.56 1.37 0.74
C THR A 49 10.77 2.05 -0.60
N ASP A 50 10.42 3.33 -0.71
CA ASP A 50 10.49 4.09 -1.97
C ASP A 50 9.94 3.28 -3.14
N PRO A 51 8.67 2.88 -3.09
CA PRO A 51 8.12 1.93 -4.04
C PRO A 51 7.83 2.58 -5.39
N GLU A 52 7.92 1.76 -6.44
CA GLU A 52 7.50 2.19 -7.78
C GLU A 52 5.98 2.21 -7.90
N ILE A 53 5.31 1.34 -7.16
CA ILE A 53 3.86 1.17 -7.23
C ILE A 53 3.30 1.11 -5.82
N VAL A 54 2.25 1.88 -5.56
CA VAL A 54 1.48 1.80 -4.33
C VAL A 54 0.09 1.29 -4.68
N ALA A 55 -0.26 0.13 -4.15
CA ALA A 55 -1.58 -0.46 -4.36
C ALA A 55 -2.41 -0.28 -3.10
N ILE A 56 -3.62 0.19 -3.25
CA ILE A 56 -4.54 0.43 -2.14
C ILE A 56 -5.82 -0.35 -2.34
N GLU A 57 -6.36 -0.83 -1.23
CA GLU A 57 -7.67 -1.47 -1.23
C GLU A 57 -8.73 -0.37 -1.20
N LEU A 58 -9.53 -0.30 -2.24
CA LEU A 58 -10.52 0.74 -2.39
C LEU A 58 -11.73 0.19 -3.11
N ASP A 59 -12.91 0.40 -2.55
CA ASP A 59 -14.11 -0.05 -3.25
C ASP A 59 -14.43 0.87 -4.44
N LYS A 60 -15.30 0.37 -5.33
CA LYS A 60 -15.62 1.05 -6.57
C LYS A 60 -16.22 2.43 -6.34
N ASP A 61 -17.12 2.55 -5.38
CA ASP A 61 -17.81 3.81 -5.13
C ASP A 61 -16.87 4.89 -4.62
N ARG A 62 -15.96 4.51 -3.73
CA ARG A 62 -14.95 5.44 -3.23
C ARG A 62 -14.00 5.86 -4.33
N PHE A 63 -13.60 4.91 -5.15
CA PHE A 63 -12.72 5.19 -6.29
C PHE A 63 -13.32 6.23 -7.21
N VAL A 64 -14.59 6.04 -7.61
CA VAL A 64 -15.28 6.98 -8.49
C VAL A 64 -15.43 8.35 -7.84
N ALA A 65 -15.83 8.38 -6.56
CA ALA A 65 -16.00 9.63 -5.84
C ALA A 65 -14.70 10.45 -5.76
N MET A 66 -13.59 9.77 -5.52
CA MET A 66 -12.30 10.43 -5.45
C MET A 66 -11.91 11.07 -6.76
N PHE A 67 -12.08 10.36 -7.87
CA PHE A 67 -11.71 10.89 -9.17
C PHE A 67 -12.62 12.02 -9.62
N GLN A 68 -13.89 11.98 -9.27
CA GLN A 68 -14.83 13.04 -9.59
C GLN A 68 -14.53 14.33 -8.81
N ASN A 69 -14.14 14.19 -7.55
CA ASN A 69 -13.95 15.34 -6.67
C ASN A 69 -12.58 15.99 -6.81
N LYS A 70 -11.57 15.21 -7.11
CA LYS A 70 -10.18 15.69 -7.07
C LYS A 70 -9.58 15.98 -8.43
N LYS A 71 -10.26 15.60 -9.46
CA LYS A 71 -9.76 15.74 -10.82
C LYS A 71 -8.45 14.99 -11.03
N ASN A 72 -7.34 15.48 -10.53
CA ASN A 72 -6.04 14.87 -10.77
C ASN A 72 -5.22 14.62 -9.52
N ASN A 73 -5.72 15.04 -8.37
CA ASN A 73 -4.97 14.89 -7.13
C ASN A 73 -5.69 13.96 -6.18
N VAL A 74 -5.08 12.82 -5.92
CA VAL A 74 -5.56 11.90 -4.90
C VAL A 74 -4.65 12.05 -3.70
N ASP A 75 -5.20 12.57 -2.62
CA ASP A 75 -4.47 12.72 -1.36
C ASP A 75 -4.46 11.38 -0.64
N LEU A 76 -3.28 10.89 -0.31
CA LEU A 76 -3.13 9.62 0.39
C LEU A 76 -3.87 9.59 1.71
N LYS A 77 -3.88 10.70 2.43
CA LYS A 77 -4.62 10.77 3.70
C LYS A 77 -6.11 10.58 3.50
N SER A 78 -6.67 11.17 2.45
CA SER A 78 -8.08 11.00 2.13
C SER A 78 -8.41 9.55 1.80
N VAL A 79 -7.52 8.88 1.08
CA VAL A 79 -7.69 7.47 0.74
C VAL A 79 -7.72 6.60 1.98
N ILE A 80 -6.78 6.80 2.88
CA ILE A 80 -6.63 5.96 4.06
C ILE A 80 -7.77 6.19 5.05
N LYS A 81 -8.23 7.43 5.19
CA LYS A 81 -9.27 7.79 6.14
C LYS A 81 -10.69 7.49 5.67
N GLN A 82 -10.87 7.15 4.43
CA GLN A 82 -12.18 6.77 3.89
C GLN A 82 -12.52 5.25 4.11
#